data_266af913c5c4025264c0e3f1237f59d3
#
_entry.id   266af913c5c4025264c0e3f1237f59d3
#
_cell.length_a   1.000
_cell.length_b   1.000
_cell.length_c   1.000
_cell.angle_alpha   90.00
_cell.angle_beta   90.00
_cell.angle_gamma   90.00
#
_symmetry.space_group_name_H-M   'P 1'
#
loop_
_entity.id
_entity.type
_entity.pdbx_description
1 polymer ?
#
loop_
_entity_poly.entity_id
_entity_poly.type
_entity_poly.pdbx_seq_one_letter_code
_entity_poly.pdbx_strand_id
1 'polypeptide(L)'
;MNKQILSIFVFCAFSYSTQAQEVKGGISDSMMQQIKQSYANTPTDKAIRNAIGNNDIRKLALNQDNLKGMDTHFSIKVSSKGITDQKSSGRCWLFTGLNVMRAKAIAKHNLGSFEFSQTYPFFFDQLEKANLFLQGIIDTSSKPMDDKMVEWLFRNPLSDGGTFTGVADIVSKYGLVPKDVMPETNSSENTSRMAGLIALKLREQGLQLRDLAAQGVKPAALEKTKTEMLSTIYRMLVLNLGVPPTEFTWTEYNAKGEPVSTETYTPLSFLKKYGDEKLIDNYVMLMNDPSREYYKCYEIDYDRHRYDGKNWTYVNLPIEDIKEMAISSLKDSTMMYFSCDVGKFLNSDRGLLDVKNYDYESLMGTSFGMNKKQRIQSFASGSSHAMTLMAVDLDKNGKPTKWMVENSWGPAAGYQGYLIMTDDWFNEYMFRLVVETKYASKKVLDVLKQKPIRLPAWDPMFAEYSFSFVLIRKKKNQKERIKAAFFRLLRCFLRLKGRNSLRSNSLPFLTPKETPALDAGKTRPGTPCGVAAFGIRKIALF
;
A
#
# COMPACT_ATOMS: atom_id res chain seq x y z
N MET A 1 -52.14 73.23 51.54
CA MET A 1 -51.05 73.62 50.66
C MET A 1 -50.12 72.41 50.55
N ASN A 2 -50.37 71.58 49.55
CA ASN A 2 -49.61 70.33 49.30
C ASN A 2 -48.57 70.55 48.23
N LYS A 3 -47.31 70.33 48.55
CA LYS A 3 -46.19 70.23 47.55
C LYS A 3 -46.06 68.81 47.12
N GLN A 4 -46.34 68.48 45.87
CA GLN A 4 -45.96 67.24 45.21
C GLN A 4 -44.55 67.32 44.76
N ILE A 5 -43.67 66.39 45.19
CA ILE A 5 -42.30 66.15 44.75
C ILE A 5 -42.37 65.13 43.66
N LEU A 6 -42.01 65.54 42.44
CA LEU A 6 -41.90 64.68 41.28
C LEU A 6 -40.49 64.06 41.23
N SER A 7 -40.40 62.79 41.55
CA SER A 7 -39.12 62.02 41.44
C SER A 7 -38.95 61.54 40.02
N ILE A 8 -37.92 62.10 39.29
CA ILE A 8 -37.49 61.64 38.00
C ILE A 8 -36.48 60.48 38.19
N PHE A 9 -36.90 59.25 37.88
CA PHE A 9 -36.01 58.11 37.77
C PHE A 9 -35.31 58.18 36.41
N VAL A 10 -34.03 58.54 36.41
CA VAL A 10 -33.13 58.40 35.24
C VAL A 10 -32.64 56.98 35.19
N PHE A 11 -33.17 56.16 34.25
CA PHE A 11 -32.66 54.83 33.93
C PHE A 11 -31.40 55.00 33.04
N CYS A 12 -30.22 54.95 33.65
CA CYS A 12 -28.97 54.76 32.90
C CYS A 12 -28.90 53.30 32.44
N ALA A 13 -29.33 53.02 31.21
CA ALA A 13 -29.05 51.76 30.53
C ALA A 13 -27.53 51.68 30.21
N PHE A 14 -26.79 51.04 31.08
CA PHE A 14 -25.41 50.61 30.76
C PHE A 14 -25.50 49.49 29.72
N SER A 15 -25.35 49.81 28.46
CA SER A 15 -25.09 48.86 27.40
C SER A 15 -23.67 48.29 27.64
N TYR A 16 -23.58 47.17 28.33
CA TYR A 16 -22.35 46.37 28.33
C TYR A 16 -22.21 45.80 26.92
N SER A 17 -21.49 46.53 26.06
CA SER A 17 -20.87 45.90 24.89
C SER A 17 -19.77 45.00 25.40
N THR A 18 -20.08 43.71 25.58
CA THR A 18 -19.03 42.67 25.69
C THR A 18 -18.26 42.67 24.37
N GLN A 19 -17.24 43.50 24.28
CA GLN A 19 -16.19 43.25 23.27
C GLN A 19 -15.61 41.88 23.60
N ALA A 20 -16.04 40.89 22.85
CA ALA A 20 -15.38 39.60 22.87
C ALA A 20 -13.90 39.89 22.54
N GLN A 21 -13.04 39.64 23.52
CA GLN A 21 -11.60 39.81 23.37
C GLN A 21 -11.17 38.91 22.24
N GLU A 22 -10.77 39.48 21.07
CA GLU A 22 -10.30 38.72 19.93
C GLU A 22 -9.13 37.86 20.38
N VAL A 23 -9.30 36.53 20.36
CA VAL A 23 -8.21 35.61 20.69
C VAL A 23 -7.14 35.77 19.62
N LYS A 24 -5.95 36.18 20.00
CA LYS A 24 -4.81 36.37 19.10
C LYS A 24 -4.57 35.08 18.28
N GLY A 25 -4.63 35.20 16.94
CA GLY A 25 -4.47 34.07 16.01
C GLY A 25 -5.79 33.48 15.48
N GLY A 26 -6.96 33.93 15.99
CA GLY A 26 -8.25 33.60 15.41
C GLY A 26 -8.51 34.39 14.10
N ILE A 27 -9.44 33.90 13.28
CA ILE A 27 -9.92 34.64 12.11
C ILE A 27 -10.89 35.71 12.60
N SER A 28 -10.45 36.97 12.65
CA SER A 28 -11.29 38.09 13.03
C SER A 28 -12.28 38.48 11.94
N ASP A 29 -13.31 39.26 12.29
CA ASP A 29 -14.30 39.75 11.32
C ASP A 29 -13.66 40.56 10.20
N SER A 30 -12.67 41.39 10.55
CA SER A 30 -11.91 42.18 9.56
C SER A 30 -11.10 41.29 8.61
N MET A 31 -10.42 40.26 9.15
CA MET A 31 -9.69 39.27 8.34
C MET A 31 -10.68 38.49 7.44
N MET A 32 -11.83 38.08 7.97
CA MET A 32 -12.85 37.38 7.20
C MET A 32 -13.40 38.25 6.04
N GLN A 33 -13.58 39.54 6.26
CA GLN A 33 -14.00 40.47 5.20
C GLN A 33 -12.94 40.56 4.08
N GLN A 34 -11.66 40.71 4.44
CA GLN A 34 -10.56 40.72 3.48
C GLN A 34 -10.49 39.43 2.67
N ILE A 35 -10.61 38.26 3.34
CA ILE A 35 -10.62 36.93 2.68
C ILE A 35 -11.80 36.83 1.71
N LYS A 36 -13.00 37.25 2.09
CA LYS A 36 -14.17 37.25 1.20
C LYS A 36 -14.00 38.19 0.00
N GLN A 37 -13.42 39.36 0.19
CA GLN A 37 -13.16 40.33 -0.88
C GLN A 37 -12.08 39.84 -1.87
N SER A 38 -11.16 39.01 -1.45
CA SER A 38 -10.13 38.43 -2.35
C SER A 38 -10.71 37.45 -3.38
N TYR A 39 -11.94 36.94 -3.17
CA TYR A 39 -12.60 36.04 -4.12
C TYR A 39 -13.43 36.83 -5.14
N ALA A 40 -12.93 36.95 -6.38
CA ALA A 40 -13.54 37.75 -7.42
C ALA A 40 -14.88 37.25 -7.97
N ASN A 41 -15.20 35.95 -7.78
CA ASN A 41 -16.43 35.30 -8.25
C ASN A 41 -16.73 35.55 -9.75
N THR A 42 -15.73 35.40 -10.59
CA THR A 42 -15.84 35.57 -12.04
C THR A 42 -16.76 34.52 -12.70
N PRO A 43 -17.24 34.72 -13.93
CA PRO A 43 -17.95 33.66 -14.67
C PRO A 43 -17.15 32.38 -14.80
N THR A 44 -15.82 32.45 -14.94
CA THR A 44 -14.90 31.30 -14.96
C THR A 44 -14.88 30.58 -13.61
N ASP A 45 -14.75 31.30 -12.47
CA ASP A 45 -14.81 30.70 -11.13
C ASP A 45 -16.14 30.00 -10.89
N LYS A 46 -17.25 30.57 -11.34
CA LYS A 46 -18.57 29.96 -11.26
C LYS A 46 -18.66 28.66 -12.07
N ALA A 47 -18.11 28.63 -13.29
CA ALA A 47 -18.06 27.43 -14.12
C ALA A 47 -17.21 26.32 -13.48
N ILE A 48 -16.00 26.66 -13.01
CA ILE A 48 -15.09 25.74 -12.32
C ILE A 48 -15.73 25.21 -11.03
N ARG A 49 -16.32 26.08 -10.19
CA ARG A 49 -17.04 25.67 -8.97
C ARG A 49 -18.18 24.70 -9.26
N ASN A 50 -18.98 24.94 -10.31
CA ASN A 50 -20.05 24.04 -10.72
C ASN A 50 -19.48 22.70 -11.22
N ALA A 51 -18.38 22.72 -11.96
CA ALA A 51 -17.71 21.49 -12.43
C ALA A 51 -17.16 20.68 -11.26
N ILE A 52 -16.42 21.30 -10.33
CA ILE A 52 -15.84 20.65 -9.16
C ILE A 52 -16.93 20.12 -8.21
N GLY A 53 -17.99 20.88 -7.98
CA GLY A 53 -19.09 20.50 -7.11
C GLY A 53 -19.84 19.24 -7.57
N ASN A 54 -19.77 18.87 -8.84
CA ASN A 54 -20.49 17.76 -9.42
C ASN A 54 -19.59 16.60 -9.92
N ASN A 55 -18.25 16.77 -9.91
CA ASN A 55 -17.33 15.79 -10.47
C ASN A 55 -16.13 15.54 -9.55
N ASP A 56 -15.46 14.43 -9.78
CA ASP A 56 -14.19 14.09 -9.14
C ASP A 56 -13.09 15.06 -9.61
N ILE A 57 -12.43 15.72 -8.64
CA ILE A 57 -11.37 16.72 -8.88
C ILE A 57 -10.24 16.13 -9.73
N ARG A 58 -9.84 14.89 -9.47
CA ARG A 58 -8.76 14.23 -10.20
C ARG A 58 -9.10 14.03 -11.67
N LYS A 59 -10.37 13.76 -11.98
CA LYS A 59 -10.82 13.63 -13.38
C LYS A 59 -10.82 14.98 -14.10
N LEU A 60 -11.19 16.05 -13.39
CA LEU A 60 -11.18 17.40 -13.95
C LEU A 60 -9.78 17.95 -14.17
N ALA A 61 -8.85 17.61 -13.28
CA ALA A 61 -7.45 18.01 -13.38
C ALA A 61 -6.66 17.18 -14.40
N LEU A 62 -7.25 16.15 -15.03
CA LEU A 62 -6.55 15.33 -16.01
C LEU A 62 -6.07 16.19 -17.17
N ASN A 63 -4.75 16.25 -17.37
CA ASN A 63 -4.13 17.06 -18.40
C ASN A 63 -4.33 16.43 -19.78
N GLN A 64 -5.17 17.04 -20.62
CA GLN A 64 -5.51 16.56 -21.96
C GLN A 64 -4.30 16.63 -22.90
N ASP A 65 -3.41 17.60 -22.73
CA ASP A 65 -2.21 17.74 -23.54
C ASP A 65 -1.21 16.61 -23.32
N ASN A 66 -1.27 15.96 -22.16
CA ASN A 66 -0.44 14.80 -21.80
C ASN A 66 -1.09 13.43 -22.13
N LEU A 67 -2.27 13.43 -22.79
CA LEU A 67 -2.96 12.19 -23.17
C LEU A 67 -2.46 11.56 -24.49
N LYS A 68 -1.43 12.11 -25.12
CA LYS A 68 -0.79 11.56 -26.33
C LYS A 68 -0.32 10.12 -26.09
N GLY A 69 -0.14 9.36 -27.16
CA GLY A 69 0.21 7.93 -27.08
C GLY A 69 1.41 7.68 -26.18
N MET A 70 1.28 6.68 -25.30
CA MET A 70 2.38 6.25 -24.44
C MET A 70 3.30 5.35 -25.28
N ASP A 71 4.56 5.76 -25.45
CA ASP A 71 5.57 4.89 -26.05
C ASP A 71 5.97 3.78 -25.09
N THR A 72 5.79 2.53 -25.51
CA THR A 72 6.06 1.31 -24.73
C THR A 72 7.36 0.60 -25.11
N HIS A 73 8.15 1.19 -26.03
CA HIS A 73 9.47 0.71 -26.37
C HIS A 73 10.47 1.04 -25.25
N PHE A 74 11.41 0.13 -25.00
CA PHE A 74 12.51 0.30 -24.05
C PHE A 74 13.78 -0.26 -24.66
N SER A 75 14.85 0.53 -24.64
CA SER A 75 16.16 0.13 -25.15
C SER A 75 16.80 -1.01 -24.32
N ILE A 76 16.47 -1.08 -23.01
CA ILE A 76 16.92 -2.14 -22.11
C ILE A 76 15.69 -2.63 -21.33
N LYS A 77 15.39 -3.94 -21.45
CA LYS A 77 14.27 -4.56 -20.76
C LYS A 77 14.61 -5.98 -20.33
N VAL A 78 14.48 -6.26 -19.04
CA VAL A 78 14.62 -7.60 -18.48
C VAL A 78 13.30 -8.36 -18.66
N SER A 79 13.39 -9.61 -19.09
CA SER A 79 12.19 -10.45 -19.26
C SER A 79 11.68 -10.94 -17.90
N SER A 80 10.38 -10.84 -17.67
CA SER A 80 9.69 -11.51 -16.57
C SER A 80 8.54 -12.35 -17.09
N LYS A 81 8.13 -13.38 -16.33
CA LYS A 81 7.01 -14.26 -16.67
C LYS A 81 5.92 -14.18 -15.63
N GLY A 82 4.75 -13.69 -16.04
CA GLY A 82 3.57 -13.57 -15.20
C GLY A 82 3.55 -12.29 -14.34
N ILE A 83 2.35 -11.86 -13.99
CA ILE A 83 2.09 -10.72 -13.12
C ILE A 83 1.39 -11.20 -11.86
N THR A 84 1.94 -10.84 -10.71
CA THR A 84 1.38 -11.18 -9.40
C THR A 84 0.26 -10.23 -8.98
N ASP A 85 -0.59 -10.65 -8.04
CA ASP A 85 -1.67 -9.81 -7.50
C ASP A 85 -1.75 -9.92 -5.97
N GLN A 86 -1.28 -8.89 -5.28
CA GLN A 86 -1.32 -8.79 -3.81
C GLN A 86 -2.73 -8.53 -3.25
N LYS A 87 -3.72 -8.30 -4.10
CA LYS A 87 -5.10 -7.99 -3.73
C LYS A 87 -5.21 -6.81 -2.74
N SER A 88 -6.04 -6.96 -1.69
CA SER A 88 -6.28 -5.94 -0.66
C SER A 88 -5.33 -6.15 0.54
N SER A 89 -4.02 -6.22 0.28
CA SER A 89 -3.00 -6.40 1.32
C SER A 89 -1.88 -5.37 1.17
N GLY A 90 -1.15 -5.07 2.25
CA GLY A 90 0.04 -4.21 2.27
C GLY A 90 1.33 -4.93 1.90
N ARG A 91 1.27 -6.14 1.33
CA ARG A 91 2.41 -7.01 1.06
C ARG A 91 3.21 -6.66 -0.21
N CYS A 92 3.08 -5.45 -0.76
CA CYS A 92 3.82 -5.04 -1.97
C CYS A 92 5.33 -5.28 -1.84
N TRP A 93 5.91 -5.01 -0.67
CA TRP A 93 7.31 -5.23 -0.37
C TRP A 93 7.72 -6.69 -0.56
N LEU A 94 6.89 -7.62 -0.10
CA LEU A 94 7.15 -9.05 -0.18
C LEU A 94 6.97 -9.57 -1.62
N PHE A 95 5.88 -9.18 -2.29
CA PHE A 95 5.67 -9.51 -3.70
C PHE A 95 6.83 -9.02 -4.57
N THR A 96 7.30 -7.79 -4.34
CA THR A 96 8.43 -7.21 -5.09
C THR A 96 9.72 -7.99 -4.86
N GLY A 97 10.07 -8.28 -3.59
CA GLY A 97 11.28 -9.05 -3.29
C GLY A 97 11.24 -10.45 -3.89
N LEU A 98 10.10 -11.13 -3.79
CA LEU A 98 9.93 -12.47 -4.38
C LEU A 98 9.91 -12.42 -5.92
N ASN A 99 9.39 -11.37 -6.56
CA ASN A 99 9.41 -11.21 -8.01
C ASN A 99 10.85 -11.01 -8.54
N VAL A 100 11.70 -10.27 -7.82
CA VAL A 100 13.13 -10.16 -8.15
C VAL A 100 13.81 -11.54 -8.13
N MET A 101 13.58 -12.32 -7.07
CA MET A 101 14.14 -13.69 -6.97
C MET A 101 13.54 -14.64 -8.00
N ARG A 102 12.23 -14.54 -8.25
CA ARG A 102 11.52 -15.33 -9.26
C ARG A 102 12.13 -15.18 -10.66
N ALA A 103 12.41 -13.94 -11.07
CA ALA A 103 13.02 -13.68 -12.37
C ALA A 103 14.37 -14.39 -12.52
N LYS A 104 15.20 -14.38 -11.48
CA LYS A 104 16.48 -15.10 -11.44
C LYS A 104 16.29 -16.62 -11.48
N ALA A 105 15.37 -17.16 -10.68
CA ALA A 105 15.06 -18.58 -10.65
C ALA A 105 14.59 -19.10 -12.02
N ILE A 106 13.66 -18.37 -12.66
CA ILE A 106 13.16 -18.72 -13.99
C ILE A 106 14.28 -18.71 -15.02
N ALA A 107 15.15 -17.71 -15.01
CA ALA A 107 16.28 -17.63 -15.95
C ALA A 107 17.30 -18.74 -15.71
N LYS A 108 17.68 -18.99 -14.45
CA LYS A 108 18.69 -19.98 -14.06
C LYS A 108 18.26 -21.42 -14.35
N HIS A 109 17.00 -21.75 -14.05
CA HIS A 109 16.48 -23.12 -14.14
C HIS A 109 15.59 -23.34 -15.38
N ASN A 110 15.48 -22.34 -16.27
CA ASN A 110 14.59 -22.40 -17.45
C ASN A 110 13.15 -22.80 -17.09
N LEU A 111 12.62 -22.25 -15.99
CA LEU A 111 11.30 -22.62 -15.48
C LEU A 111 10.18 -22.10 -16.41
N GLY A 112 9.06 -22.81 -16.39
CA GLY A 112 7.79 -22.38 -16.97
C GLY A 112 7.12 -21.29 -16.14
N SER A 113 5.81 -21.42 -15.93
CA SER A 113 5.09 -20.57 -14.97
C SER A 113 5.49 -20.95 -13.56
N PHE A 114 6.07 -20.01 -12.83
CA PHE A 114 6.56 -20.23 -11.47
C PHE A 114 6.30 -19.01 -10.58
N GLU A 115 5.86 -19.25 -9.36
CA GLU A 115 5.77 -18.26 -8.30
C GLU A 115 6.19 -18.87 -6.97
N PHE A 116 6.91 -18.10 -6.15
CA PHE A 116 7.06 -18.40 -4.72
C PHE A 116 5.76 -18.12 -3.98
N SER A 117 5.47 -18.86 -2.92
CA SER A 117 4.39 -18.54 -2.00
C SER A 117 4.67 -17.21 -1.30
N GLN A 118 3.74 -16.30 -1.35
CA GLN A 118 3.79 -15.07 -0.56
C GLN A 118 3.18 -15.30 0.84
N THR A 119 2.28 -16.26 0.96
CA THR A 119 1.62 -16.61 2.23
C THR A 119 2.60 -17.21 3.23
N TYR A 120 3.54 -18.06 2.76
CA TYR A 120 4.53 -18.71 3.63
C TYR A 120 5.44 -17.71 4.36
N PRO A 121 6.23 -16.85 3.70
CA PRO A 121 7.04 -15.86 4.39
C PRO A 121 6.19 -14.83 5.14
N PHE A 122 5.00 -14.48 4.66
CA PHE A 122 4.11 -13.57 5.36
C PHE A 122 3.63 -14.12 6.72
N PHE A 123 3.42 -15.43 6.83
CA PHE A 123 3.11 -16.06 8.10
C PHE A 123 4.19 -15.77 9.15
N PHE A 124 5.44 -16.02 8.80
CA PHE A 124 6.57 -15.81 9.72
C PHE A 124 6.87 -14.32 9.94
N ASP A 125 6.67 -13.48 8.93
CA ASP A 125 6.74 -12.03 9.07
C ASP A 125 5.81 -11.51 10.18
N GLN A 126 4.56 -11.94 10.17
CA GLN A 126 3.58 -11.52 11.16
C GLN A 126 3.90 -12.06 12.56
N LEU A 127 4.45 -13.29 12.66
CA LEU A 127 4.88 -13.87 13.93
C LEU A 127 6.12 -13.16 14.50
N GLU A 128 7.11 -12.86 13.64
CA GLU A 128 8.34 -12.16 14.06
C GLU A 128 8.06 -10.70 14.45
N LYS A 129 7.19 -10.01 13.73
CA LYS A 129 6.75 -8.67 14.12
C LYS A 129 5.99 -8.67 15.43
N ALA A 130 5.17 -9.69 15.69
CA ALA A 130 4.52 -9.84 16.99
C ALA A 130 5.56 -10.03 18.11
N ASN A 131 6.60 -10.83 17.88
CA ASN A 131 7.72 -10.99 18.81
C ASN A 131 8.51 -9.67 18.97
N LEU A 132 8.79 -8.96 17.87
CA LEU A 132 9.48 -7.66 17.90
C LEU A 132 8.72 -6.64 18.76
N PHE A 133 7.38 -6.59 18.63
CA PHE A 133 6.54 -5.75 19.46
C PHE A 133 6.58 -6.16 20.94
N LEU A 134 6.31 -7.42 21.25
CA LEU A 134 6.25 -7.90 22.65
C LEU A 134 7.59 -7.74 23.35
N GLN A 135 8.70 -8.01 22.65
CA GLN A 135 10.03 -7.79 23.21
C GLN A 135 10.32 -6.31 23.42
N GLY A 136 9.96 -5.46 22.46
CA GLY A 136 10.08 -4.00 22.60
C GLY A 136 9.29 -3.46 23.80
N ILE A 137 8.14 -4.06 24.13
CA ILE A 137 7.37 -3.74 25.33
C ILE A 137 8.12 -4.14 26.61
N ILE A 138 8.74 -5.33 26.62
CA ILE A 138 9.58 -5.78 27.77
C ILE A 138 10.76 -4.82 27.95
N ASP A 139 11.48 -4.51 26.88
CA ASP A 139 12.67 -3.64 26.89
C ASP A 139 12.36 -2.21 27.35
N THR A 140 11.13 -1.76 27.14
CA THR A 140 10.67 -0.41 27.51
C THR A 140 9.74 -0.42 28.74
N SER A 141 9.63 -1.52 29.46
CA SER A 141 8.67 -1.67 30.57
C SER A 141 8.87 -0.69 31.71
N SER A 142 10.13 -0.23 31.95
CA SER A 142 10.46 0.78 32.96
C SER A 142 10.14 2.22 32.54
N LYS A 143 9.83 2.46 31.25
CA LYS A 143 9.49 3.79 30.75
C LYS A 143 8.00 4.09 30.93
N PRO A 144 7.59 5.35 31.10
CA PRO A 144 6.17 5.71 31.21
C PRO A 144 5.43 5.51 29.89
N MET A 145 4.08 5.51 29.93
CA MET A 145 3.24 5.28 28.75
C MET A 145 3.32 6.43 27.72
N ASP A 146 3.67 7.62 28.13
CA ASP A 146 3.90 8.81 27.29
C ASP A 146 5.33 8.95 26.76
N ASP A 147 6.23 7.99 27.06
CA ASP A 147 7.51 7.88 26.35
C ASP A 147 7.23 7.65 24.86
N LYS A 148 7.89 8.42 24.00
CA LYS A 148 7.63 8.40 22.56
C LYS A 148 7.84 7.04 21.89
N MET A 149 8.79 6.24 22.41
CA MET A 149 9.02 4.89 21.91
C MET A 149 7.92 3.92 22.34
N VAL A 150 7.45 4.02 23.59
CA VAL A 150 6.31 3.23 24.10
C VAL A 150 5.05 3.57 23.31
N GLU A 151 4.78 4.86 23.13
CA GLU A 151 3.65 5.32 22.31
C GLU A 151 3.73 4.78 20.88
N TRP A 152 4.91 4.86 20.24
CA TRP A 152 5.13 4.35 18.89
C TRP A 152 4.86 2.84 18.79
N LEU A 153 5.36 2.03 19.72
CA LEU A 153 5.11 0.59 19.79
C LEU A 153 3.61 0.28 19.87
N PHE A 154 2.88 0.91 20.81
CA PHE A 154 1.45 0.68 20.96
C PHE A 154 0.61 1.21 19.79
N ARG A 155 1.06 2.24 19.08
CA ARG A 155 0.41 2.69 17.83
C ARG A 155 0.62 1.69 16.69
N ASN A 156 1.80 1.04 16.64
CA ASN A 156 2.25 0.19 15.54
C ASN A 156 2.59 -1.25 16.00
N PRO A 157 1.68 -1.98 16.66
CA PRO A 157 1.99 -3.32 17.20
C PRO A 157 2.16 -4.37 16.11
N LEU A 158 1.57 -4.15 14.92
CA LEU A 158 1.64 -5.05 13.78
C LEU A 158 1.26 -4.30 12.50
N SER A 159 2.02 -4.52 11.44
CA SER A 159 1.76 -4.01 10.08
C SER A 159 1.93 -5.13 9.06
N ASP A 160 1.14 -5.12 7.98
CA ASP A 160 1.36 -5.99 6.81
C ASP A 160 2.32 -5.35 5.77
N GLY A 161 2.74 -4.10 6.01
CA GLY A 161 3.75 -3.39 5.24
C GLY A 161 5.19 -3.82 5.57
N GLY A 162 6.14 -3.32 4.82
CA GLY A 162 7.56 -3.58 5.04
C GLY A 162 8.45 -3.06 3.91
N THR A 163 9.73 -3.36 4.03
CA THR A 163 10.76 -3.03 3.05
C THR A 163 11.52 -4.29 2.61
N PHE A 164 12.56 -4.14 1.79
CA PHE A 164 13.44 -5.25 1.43
C PHE A 164 14.11 -5.88 2.66
N THR A 165 14.30 -5.13 3.73
CA THR A 165 14.77 -5.63 5.04
C THR A 165 13.94 -6.83 5.50
N GLY A 166 12.61 -6.71 5.44
CA GLY A 166 11.72 -7.81 5.82
C GLY A 166 11.86 -9.03 4.91
N VAL A 167 12.06 -8.83 3.60
CA VAL A 167 12.33 -9.94 2.68
C VAL A 167 13.60 -10.67 3.11
N ALA A 168 14.70 -9.92 3.34
CA ALA A 168 15.98 -10.48 3.73
C ALA A 168 15.90 -11.20 5.09
N ASP A 169 15.26 -10.59 6.09
CA ASP A 169 15.10 -11.15 7.43
C ASP A 169 14.35 -12.49 7.41
N ILE A 170 13.19 -12.51 6.76
CA ILE A 170 12.26 -13.65 6.84
C ILE A 170 12.72 -14.78 5.93
N VAL A 171 13.10 -14.47 4.70
CA VAL A 171 13.53 -15.51 3.75
C VAL A 171 14.82 -16.18 4.19
N SER A 172 15.79 -15.43 4.70
CA SER A 172 17.05 -16.01 5.19
C SER A 172 16.86 -16.94 6.40
N LYS A 173 15.87 -16.65 7.27
CA LYS A 173 15.63 -17.45 8.48
C LYS A 173 14.73 -18.66 8.25
N TYR A 174 13.67 -18.49 7.44
CA TYR A 174 12.62 -19.47 7.28
C TYR A 174 12.60 -20.18 5.93
N GLY A 175 13.30 -19.66 4.94
CA GLY A 175 13.33 -20.23 3.59
C GLY A 175 12.14 -19.82 2.73
N LEU A 176 11.93 -20.57 1.65
CA LEU A 176 10.87 -20.37 0.66
C LEU A 176 10.18 -21.68 0.31
N VAL A 177 8.96 -21.56 -0.19
CA VAL A 177 8.20 -22.66 -0.78
C VAL A 177 7.52 -22.20 -2.07
N PRO A 178 7.19 -23.11 -3.01
CA PRO A 178 6.39 -22.76 -4.19
C PRO A 178 4.97 -22.36 -3.77
N LYS A 179 4.31 -21.57 -4.62
CA LYS A 179 2.96 -21.07 -4.37
C LYS A 179 1.93 -22.18 -4.12
N ASP A 180 2.06 -23.29 -4.83
CA ASP A 180 1.11 -24.41 -4.75
C ASP A 180 1.21 -25.17 -3.41
N VAL A 181 2.34 -25.08 -2.72
CA VAL A 181 2.57 -25.73 -1.42
C VAL A 181 1.92 -24.96 -0.28
N MET A 182 1.91 -23.64 -0.34
CA MET A 182 1.16 -22.78 0.59
C MET A 182 0.50 -21.62 -0.17
N PRO A 183 -0.70 -21.86 -0.71
CA PRO A 183 -1.40 -20.89 -1.56
C PRO A 183 -1.99 -19.73 -0.77
N GLU A 184 -2.46 -18.72 -1.50
CA GLU A 184 -3.19 -17.60 -0.92
C GLU A 184 -4.52 -18.05 -0.28
N THR A 185 -4.86 -17.40 0.84
CA THR A 185 -6.13 -17.54 1.55
C THR A 185 -6.95 -16.26 1.44
N ASN A 186 -8.22 -16.29 1.82
CA ASN A 186 -9.02 -15.07 1.89
C ASN A 186 -8.39 -14.02 2.84
N SER A 187 -7.77 -14.46 3.94
CA SER A 187 -7.13 -13.57 4.91
C SER A 187 -5.81 -13.01 4.40
N SER A 188 -5.03 -13.75 3.63
CA SER A 188 -3.82 -13.22 2.99
C SER A 188 -4.14 -12.24 1.86
N GLU A 189 -5.21 -12.48 1.10
CA GLU A 189 -5.68 -11.55 0.07
C GLU A 189 -6.39 -10.30 0.65
N ASN A 190 -6.83 -10.33 1.93
CA ASN A 190 -7.55 -9.25 2.62
C ASN A 190 -7.05 -9.10 4.06
N THR A 191 -5.81 -8.69 4.25
CA THR A 191 -5.05 -8.72 5.50
C THR A 191 -5.63 -7.88 6.63
N SER A 192 -6.31 -6.77 6.34
CA SER A 192 -6.67 -5.75 7.33
C SER A 192 -7.51 -6.27 8.51
N ARG A 193 -8.41 -7.27 8.31
CA ARG A 193 -9.23 -7.81 9.41
C ARG A 193 -8.39 -8.68 10.34
N MET A 194 -7.60 -9.59 9.78
CA MET A 194 -6.69 -10.45 10.53
C MET A 194 -5.66 -9.61 11.29
N ALA A 195 -4.97 -8.70 10.60
CA ALA A 195 -3.98 -7.82 11.21
C ALA A 195 -4.58 -6.96 12.34
N GLY A 196 -5.79 -6.43 12.15
CA GLY A 196 -6.49 -5.65 13.19
C GLY A 196 -6.82 -6.46 14.45
N LEU A 197 -7.23 -7.73 14.31
CA LEU A 197 -7.50 -8.61 15.45
C LEU A 197 -6.22 -9.00 16.18
N ILE A 198 -5.15 -9.33 15.44
CA ILE A 198 -3.84 -9.63 16.03
C ILE A 198 -3.28 -8.39 16.74
N ALA A 199 -3.34 -7.22 16.12
CA ALA A 199 -2.88 -5.97 16.72
C ALA A 199 -3.65 -5.61 18.00
N LEU A 200 -4.96 -5.88 18.05
CA LEU A 200 -5.75 -5.71 19.27
C LEU A 200 -5.27 -6.66 20.38
N LYS A 201 -5.02 -7.94 20.05
CA LYS A 201 -4.51 -8.94 21.00
C LYS A 201 -3.10 -8.60 21.49
N LEU A 202 -2.24 -8.13 20.60
CA LEU A 202 -0.89 -7.67 20.96
C LEU A 202 -0.91 -6.49 21.94
N ARG A 203 -1.81 -5.51 21.74
CA ARG A 203 -1.97 -4.40 22.70
C ARG A 203 -2.39 -4.89 24.09
N GLU A 204 -3.36 -5.80 24.16
CA GLU A 204 -3.77 -6.44 25.43
C GLU A 204 -2.59 -7.13 26.10
N GLN A 205 -1.86 -7.99 25.36
CA GLN A 205 -0.68 -8.70 25.83
C GLN A 205 0.45 -7.76 26.25
N GLY A 206 0.67 -6.67 25.50
CA GLY A 206 1.65 -5.65 25.82
C GLY A 206 1.36 -4.94 27.14
N LEU A 207 0.09 -4.62 27.44
CA LEU A 207 -0.30 -4.06 28.74
C LEU A 207 -0.07 -5.08 29.85
N GLN A 208 -0.45 -6.35 29.67
CA GLN A 208 -0.21 -7.42 30.64
C GLN A 208 1.28 -7.59 30.96
N LEU A 209 2.17 -7.54 29.95
CA LEU A 209 3.63 -7.60 30.18
C LEU A 209 4.13 -6.41 31.00
N ARG A 210 3.63 -5.21 30.75
CA ARG A 210 3.99 -4.01 31.52
C ARG A 210 3.52 -4.11 32.97
N ASP A 211 2.29 -4.60 33.19
CA ASP A 211 1.75 -4.81 34.53
C ASP A 211 2.56 -5.85 35.32
N LEU A 212 2.93 -6.96 34.70
CA LEU A 212 3.80 -7.97 35.30
C LEU A 212 5.20 -7.41 35.63
N ALA A 213 5.78 -6.63 34.73
CA ALA A 213 7.07 -5.96 34.97
C ALA A 213 6.97 -4.97 36.13
N ALA A 214 5.89 -4.18 36.22
CA ALA A 214 5.65 -3.24 37.34
C ALA A 214 5.47 -3.96 38.69
N GLN A 215 4.96 -5.19 38.68
CA GLN A 215 4.86 -6.06 39.86
C GLN A 215 6.20 -6.73 40.22
N GLY A 216 7.29 -6.45 39.50
CA GLY A 216 8.62 -6.99 39.78
C GLY A 216 8.84 -8.43 39.27
N VAL A 217 8.02 -8.90 38.33
CA VAL A 217 8.22 -10.22 37.69
C VAL A 217 9.60 -10.24 37.00
N LYS A 218 10.38 -11.28 37.26
CA LYS A 218 11.75 -11.42 36.75
C LYS A 218 11.77 -11.58 35.22
N PRO A 219 12.82 -11.09 34.52
CA PRO A 219 12.94 -11.17 33.05
C PRO A 219 12.70 -12.56 32.48
N ALA A 220 13.23 -13.62 33.07
CA ALA A 220 13.03 -15.00 32.60
C ALA A 220 11.55 -15.45 32.63
N ALA A 221 10.76 -14.97 33.59
CA ALA A 221 9.34 -15.24 33.67
C ALA A 221 8.55 -14.41 32.64
N LEU A 222 8.96 -13.18 32.37
CA LEU A 222 8.39 -12.37 31.28
C LEU A 222 8.63 -13.01 29.91
N GLU A 223 9.82 -13.57 29.67
CA GLU A 223 10.14 -14.31 28.43
C GLU A 223 9.26 -15.57 28.28
N LYS A 224 9.02 -16.30 29.37
CA LYS A 224 8.08 -17.46 29.34
C LYS A 224 6.67 -17.00 28.98
N THR A 225 6.17 -15.95 29.63
CA THR A 225 4.84 -15.37 29.34
C THR A 225 4.75 -14.89 27.89
N LYS A 226 5.79 -14.22 27.37
CA LYS A 226 5.86 -13.81 25.95
C LYS A 226 5.74 -15.02 25.02
N THR A 227 6.39 -16.15 25.33
CA THR A 227 6.29 -17.38 24.52
C THR A 227 4.87 -17.93 24.49
N GLU A 228 4.15 -17.92 25.61
CA GLU A 228 2.73 -18.32 25.69
C GLU A 228 1.83 -17.36 24.89
N MET A 229 2.12 -16.07 24.94
CA MET A 229 1.45 -15.03 24.14
C MET A 229 1.66 -15.24 22.64
N LEU A 230 2.89 -15.53 22.22
CA LEU A 230 3.23 -15.85 20.83
C LEU A 230 2.55 -17.13 20.34
N SER A 231 2.37 -18.13 21.20
CA SER A 231 1.60 -19.34 20.87
C SER A 231 0.14 -19.03 20.52
N THR A 232 -0.44 -18.04 21.21
CA THR A 232 -1.78 -17.51 20.86
C THR A 232 -1.78 -16.85 19.48
N ILE A 233 -0.77 -16.03 19.19
CA ILE A 233 -0.63 -15.37 17.88
C ILE A 233 -0.40 -16.40 16.78
N TYR A 234 0.47 -17.40 17.00
CA TYR A 234 0.71 -18.49 16.06
C TYR A 234 -0.59 -19.21 15.70
N ARG A 235 -1.42 -19.56 16.71
CA ARG A 235 -2.74 -20.15 16.46
C ARG A 235 -3.64 -19.24 15.61
N MET A 236 -3.66 -17.93 15.88
CA MET A 236 -4.44 -16.97 15.07
C MET A 236 -3.95 -16.96 13.62
N LEU A 237 -2.63 -16.99 13.39
CA LEU A 237 -2.04 -17.05 12.06
C LEU A 237 -2.39 -18.36 11.34
N VAL A 238 -2.28 -19.52 12.00
CA VAL A 238 -2.66 -20.82 11.42
C VAL A 238 -4.12 -20.84 10.96
N LEU A 239 -5.04 -20.30 11.76
CA LEU A 239 -6.47 -20.25 11.43
C LEU A 239 -6.76 -19.34 10.21
N ASN A 240 -5.91 -18.40 9.92
CA ASN A 240 -6.10 -17.43 8.84
C ASN A 240 -5.30 -17.76 7.57
N LEU A 241 -4.09 -18.27 7.72
CA LEU A 241 -3.11 -18.46 6.64
C LEU A 241 -2.79 -19.92 6.32
N GLY A 242 -3.21 -20.86 7.17
CA GLY A 242 -2.85 -22.27 7.07
C GLY A 242 -1.61 -22.61 7.87
N VAL A 243 -1.30 -23.93 7.96
CA VAL A 243 -0.11 -24.45 8.65
C VAL A 243 1.09 -24.36 7.71
N PRO A 244 2.17 -23.63 8.06
CA PRO A 244 3.36 -23.59 7.22
C PRO A 244 4.03 -24.97 7.17
N PRO A 245 4.40 -25.47 5.97
CA PRO A 245 5.03 -26.78 5.82
C PRO A 245 6.47 -26.74 6.34
N THR A 246 6.91 -27.85 6.93
CA THR A 246 8.31 -28.08 7.32
C THR A 246 9.08 -28.85 6.26
N GLU A 247 8.36 -29.63 5.45
CA GLU A 247 8.86 -30.42 4.33
C GLU A 247 7.76 -30.55 3.29
N PHE A 248 8.12 -30.63 2.01
CA PHE A 248 7.18 -30.80 0.89
C PHE A 248 7.86 -31.43 -0.32
N THR A 249 7.09 -32.15 -1.13
CA THR A 249 7.52 -32.67 -2.42
C THR A 249 7.03 -31.75 -3.52
N TRP A 250 7.92 -31.39 -4.46
CA TRP A 250 7.59 -30.49 -5.58
C TRP A 250 8.20 -30.97 -6.88
N THR A 251 7.44 -30.81 -7.97
CA THR A 251 7.89 -31.14 -9.33
C THR A 251 8.28 -29.87 -10.06
N GLU A 252 9.53 -29.83 -10.53
CA GLU A 252 10.04 -28.78 -11.39
C GLU A 252 9.54 -28.96 -12.83
N TYR A 253 9.02 -27.90 -13.43
CA TYR A 253 8.57 -27.86 -14.82
C TYR A 253 9.39 -26.85 -15.60
N ASN A 254 9.90 -27.26 -16.79
CA ASN A 254 10.64 -26.39 -17.69
C ASN A 254 9.71 -25.39 -18.41
N ALA A 255 10.30 -24.50 -19.24
CA ALA A 255 9.58 -23.49 -20.00
C ALA A 255 8.53 -24.05 -21.00
N LYS A 256 8.61 -25.34 -21.33
CA LYS A 256 7.64 -26.03 -22.19
C LYS A 256 6.53 -26.73 -21.40
N GLY A 257 6.59 -26.69 -20.06
CA GLY A 257 5.65 -27.38 -19.18
C GLY A 257 5.97 -28.89 -19.00
N GLU A 258 7.16 -29.33 -19.37
CA GLU A 258 7.59 -30.72 -19.19
C GLU A 258 8.20 -30.89 -17.79
N PRO A 259 7.93 -32.01 -17.08
CA PRO A 259 8.53 -32.26 -15.77
C PRO A 259 10.04 -32.54 -15.92
N VAL A 260 10.84 -31.91 -15.09
CA VAL A 260 12.31 -32.04 -15.05
C VAL A 260 12.75 -32.95 -13.92
N SER A 261 12.26 -32.68 -12.71
CA SER A 261 12.56 -33.48 -11.50
C SER A 261 11.41 -33.38 -10.49
N THR A 262 11.27 -34.40 -9.65
CA THR A 262 10.40 -34.38 -8.47
C THR A 262 11.26 -34.69 -7.26
N GLU A 263 11.36 -33.73 -6.34
CA GLU A 263 12.24 -33.84 -5.17
C GLU A 263 11.50 -33.38 -3.90
N THR A 264 11.98 -33.86 -2.77
CA THR A 264 11.49 -33.42 -1.45
C THR A 264 12.43 -32.35 -0.89
N TYR A 265 11.84 -31.26 -0.40
CA TYR A 265 12.55 -30.09 0.09
C TYR A 265 12.09 -29.70 1.47
N THR A 266 13.02 -29.21 2.29
CA THR A 266 12.68 -28.24 3.34
C THR A 266 12.63 -26.83 2.76
N PRO A 267 11.94 -25.87 3.38
CA PRO A 267 11.91 -24.51 2.89
C PRO A 267 13.30 -23.85 2.71
N LEU A 268 14.26 -24.19 3.57
CA LEU A 268 15.65 -23.72 3.46
C LEU A 268 16.41 -24.39 2.31
N SER A 269 16.23 -25.70 2.09
CA SER A 269 16.86 -26.36 0.93
C SER A 269 16.27 -25.87 -0.39
N PHE A 270 14.98 -25.53 -0.42
CA PHE A 270 14.33 -24.92 -1.57
C PHE A 270 14.87 -23.51 -1.85
N LEU A 271 15.01 -22.68 -0.80
CA LEU A 271 15.67 -21.38 -0.91
C LEU A 271 17.07 -21.49 -1.54
N LYS A 272 17.87 -22.44 -1.06
CA LYS A 272 19.24 -22.68 -1.54
C LYS A 272 19.28 -23.01 -3.05
N LYS A 273 18.32 -23.79 -3.55
CA LYS A 273 18.27 -24.20 -4.96
C LYS A 273 17.70 -23.10 -5.87
N TYR A 274 16.57 -22.47 -5.47
CA TYR A 274 15.77 -21.59 -6.32
C TYR A 274 15.80 -20.11 -5.92
N GLY A 275 16.29 -19.76 -4.74
CA GLY A 275 16.36 -18.39 -4.25
C GLY A 275 17.79 -17.85 -4.18
N ASP A 276 17.99 -16.90 -3.27
CA ASP A 276 19.29 -16.34 -2.89
C ASP A 276 19.47 -16.47 -1.37
N GLU A 277 20.41 -17.33 -0.94
CA GLU A 277 20.70 -17.53 0.48
C GLU A 277 21.42 -16.33 1.12
N LYS A 278 22.02 -15.45 0.31
CA LYS A 278 22.86 -14.34 0.77
C LYS A 278 22.17 -12.98 0.63
N LEU A 279 20.85 -12.94 0.84
CA LEU A 279 20.06 -11.71 0.71
C LEU A 279 20.60 -10.56 1.57
N ILE A 280 21.17 -10.86 2.74
CA ILE A 280 21.69 -9.83 3.66
C ILE A 280 23.03 -9.29 3.15
N ASP A 281 23.87 -10.12 2.53
CA ASP A 281 25.25 -9.77 2.18
C ASP A 281 25.39 -9.27 0.74
N ASN A 282 24.51 -9.73 -0.16
CA ASN A 282 24.64 -9.48 -1.60
C ASN A 282 23.98 -8.19 -2.08
N TYR A 283 23.30 -7.46 -1.22
CA TYR A 283 22.47 -6.31 -1.63
C TYR A 283 22.78 -5.06 -0.83
N VAL A 284 22.66 -3.92 -1.50
CA VAL A 284 22.82 -2.58 -0.92
C VAL A 284 21.53 -1.82 -1.11
N MET A 285 21.01 -1.21 -0.02
CA MET A 285 19.87 -0.32 -0.09
C MET A 285 20.33 1.11 -0.31
N LEU A 286 19.91 1.69 -1.42
CA LEU A 286 20.15 3.06 -1.82
C LEU A 286 18.90 3.89 -1.51
N MET A 287 19.10 5.12 -1.06
CA MET A 287 18.02 6.06 -0.76
C MET A 287 18.29 7.40 -1.45
N ASN A 288 17.25 8.02 -1.98
CA ASN A 288 17.32 9.42 -2.40
C ASN A 288 16.44 10.28 -1.49
N ASP A 289 17.06 10.84 -0.48
CA ASP A 289 16.46 11.80 0.45
C ASP A 289 17.23 13.13 0.44
N PRO A 290 16.80 14.13 -0.33
CA PRO A 290 17.47 15.43 -0.39
C PRO A 290 17.29 16.27 0.89
N SER A 291 16.54 15.80 1.88
CA SER A 291 16.42 16.47 3.16
C SER A 291 17.63 16.21 4.10
N ARG A 292 18.50 15.26 3.72
CA ARG A 292 19.66 14.80 4.46
C ARG A 292 20.93 14.84 3.62
N GLU A 293 22.08 14.77 4.30
CA GLU A 293 23.38 14.74 3.61
C GLU A 293 23.51 13.50 2.71
N TYR A 294 23.99 13.72 1.50
CA TYR A 294 24.37 12.65 0.60
C TYR A 294 25.71 12.02 0.98
N TYR A 295 25.95 10.80 0.52
CA TYR A 295 27.12 9.98 0.79
C TYR A 295 27.33 9.72 2.29
N LYS A 296 26.21 9.55 2.99
CA LYS A 296 26.14 9.10 4.38
C LYS A 296 25.35 7.80 4.47
N CYS A 297 25.73 7.01 5.47
CA CYS A 297 25.01 5.80 5.83
C CYS A 297 24.00 6.13 6.95
N TYR A 298 22.75 5.73 6.78
CA TYR A 298 21.69 5.91 7.76
C TYR A 298 21.11 4.58 8.17
N GLU A 299 20.62 4.50 9.40
CA GLU A 299 19.91 3.36 9.98
C GLU A 299 18.65 3.87 10.68
N ILE A 300 17.48 3.31 10.37
CA ILE A 300 16.23 3.67 11.05
C ILE A 300 15.95 2.62 12.12
N ASP A 301 15.71 3.07 13.36
CA ASP A 301 15.37 2.19 14.47
C ASP A 301 14.10 1.39 14.15
N TYR A 302 14.12 0.10 14.48
CA TYR A 302 13.05 -0.86 14.19
C TYR A 302 12.79 -1.13 12.69
N ASP A 303 13.61 -0.64 11.76
CA ASP A 303 13.54 -1.06 10.35
C ASP A 303 14.17 -2.46 10.18
N ARG A 304 13.53 -3.42 10.84
CA ARG A 304 13.78 -4.86 10.79
C ARG A 304 12.49 -5.60 11.12
N HIS A 305 12.34 -6.83 10.66
CA HIS A 305 11.13 -7.61 10.86
C HIS A 305 11.26 -8.67 11.95
N ARG A 306 12.47 -8.94 12.43
CA ARG A 306 12.75 -9.86 13.54
C ARG A 306 13.58 -9.18 14.62
N TYR A 307 13.39 -9.57 15.87
CA TYR A 307 14.11 -8.94 17.00
C TYR A 307 15.62 -9.20 16.95
N ASP A 308 16.02 -10.43 16.59
CA ASP A 308 17.41 -10.88 16.45
C ASP A 308 18.07 -10.43 15.12
N GLY A 309 17.34 -9.69 14.28
CA GLY A 309 17.84 -9.05 13.07
C GLY A 309 18.60 -7.74 13.32
N LYS A 310 19.14 -7.18 12.26
CA LYS A 310 19.76 -5.86 12.28
C LYS A 310 18.90 -4.90 11.47
N ASN A 311 18.76 -3.66 11.94
CA ASN A 311 18.20 -2.61 11.11
C ASN A 311 19.05 -2.47 9.85
N TRP A 312 18.41 -2.31 8.70
CA TRP A 312 19.14 -2.09 7.46
C TRP A 312 19.74 -0.70 7.43
N THR A 313 20.91 -0.63 6.82
CA THR A 313 21.58 0.62 6.55
C THR A 313 21.29 1.08 5.13
N TYR A 314 21.05 2.38 4.99
CA TYR A 314 20.74 3.03 3.73
C TYR A 314 21.88 3.96 3.35
N VAL A 315 22.35 3.88 2.11
CA VAL A 315 23.27 4.89 1.57
C VAL A 315 22.47 5.96 0.87
N ASN A 316 22.49 7.18 1.41
CA ASN A 316 21.79 8.31 0.81
C ASN A 316 22.62 8.95 -0.30
N LEU A 317 22.05 9.02 -1.50
CA LEU A 317 22.75 9.42 -2.72
C LEU A 317 21.97 10.43 -3.54
N PRO A 318 22.66 11.27 -4.35
CA PRO A 318 22.03 11.98 -5.47
C PRO A 318 21.32 11.00 -6.40
N ILE A 319 20.26 11.46 -7.05
CA ILE A 319 19.44 10.60 -7.90
C ILE A 319 20.23 10.05 -9.10
N GLU A 320 21.16 10.82 -9.63
CA GLU A 320 21.95 10.42 -10.79
C GLU A 320 22.86 9.22 -10.49
N ASP A 321 23.52 9.18 -9.31
CA ASP A 321 24.32 8.03 -8.89
C ASP A 321 23.46 6.76 -8.79
N ILE A 322 22.22 6.88 -8.33
CA ILE A 322 21.26 5.76 -8.25
C ILE A 322 20.88 5.27 -9.65
N LYS A 323 20.62 6.19 -10.59
CA LYS A 323 20.29 5.85 -11.98
C LYS A 323 21.43 5.10 -12.68
N GLU A 324 22.68 5.49 -12.47
CA GLU A 324 23.84 4.81 -13.05
C GLU A 324 23.89 3.34 -12.59
N MET A 325 23.71 3.07 -11.31
CA MET A 325 23.68 1.70 -10.77
C MET A 325 22.44 0.92 -11.27
N ALA A 326 21.28 1.58 -11.38
CA ALA A 326 20.08 0.97 -11.94
C ALA A 326 20.27 0.57 -13.40
N ILE A 327 20.83 1.43 -14.23
CA ILE A 327 21.12 1.15 -15.64
C ILE A 327 22.14 0.01 -15.76
N SER A 328 23.18 0.00 -14.93
CA SER A 328 24.18 -1.08 -14.90
C SER A 328 23.53 -2.43 -14.58
N SER A 329 22.67 -2.48 -13.58
CA SER A 329 21.92 -3.69 -13.19
C SER A 329 21.01 -4.20 -14.32
N LEU A 330 20.26 -3.29 -14.99
CA LEU A 330 19.38 -3.66 -16.09
C LEU A 330 20.14 -4.14 -17.33
N LYS A 331 21.30 -3.56 -17.64
CA LYS A 331 22.19 -4.02 -18.72
C LYS A 331 22.68 -5.46 -18.50
N ASP A 332 22.86 -5.85 -17.23
CA ASP A 332 23.20 -7.23 -16.84
C ASP A 332 21.96 -8.11 -16.57
N SER A 333 20.83 -7.75 -17.17
CA SER A 333 19.56 -8.50 -17.08
C SER A 333 19.09 -8.78 -15.64
N THR A 334 19.41 -7.88 -14.70
CA THR A 334 19.05 -8.02 -13.28
C THR A 334 18.00 -6.97 -12.88
N MET A 335 16.83 -7.46 -12.46
CA MET A 335 15.76 -6.63 -11.90
C MET A 335 16.10 -6.17 -10.48
N MET A 336 15.47 -5.09 -10.04
CA MET A 336 15.73 -4.49 -8.72
C MET A 336 14.44 -4.24 -7.94
N TYR A 337 14.56 -4.33 -6.62
CA TYR A 337 13.55 -3.82 -5.71
C TYR A 337 13.55 -2.28 -5.74
N PHE A 338 12.42 -1.69 -6.06
CA PHE A 338 12.21 -0.25 -6.20
C PHE A 338 11.06 0.19 -5.31
N SER A 339 11.17 1.33 -4.62
CA SER A 339 10.05 1.89 -3.87
C SER A 339 9.88 3.39 -4.09
N CYS A 340 8.64 3.85 -4.04
CA CYS A 340 8.24 5.19 -4.45
C CYS A 340 6.93 5.65 -3.79
N ASP A 341 6.54 6.91 -4.01
CA ASP A 341 5.20 7.42 -3.71
C ASP A 341 4.28 7.25 -4.92
N VAL A 342 3.86 6.01 -5.16
CA VAL A 342 3.14 5.60 -6.37
C VAL A 342 1.84 6.38 -6.61
N GLY A 343 1.20 6.89 -5.56
CA GLY A 343 -0.08 7.61 -5.65
C GLY A 343 0.02 8.98 -6.32
N LYS A 344 1.22 9.55 -6.36
CA LYS A 344 1.44 10.90 -6.89
C LYS A 344 1.44 10.89 -8.42
N PHE A 345 0.58 11.68 -9.01
CA PHE A 345 0.44 11.84 -10.46
C PHE A 345 0.30 10.53 -11.26
N LEU A 346 -0.17 9.45 -10.63
CA LEU A 346 -0.46 8.19 -11.33
C LEU A 346 -1.77 8.30 -12.13
N ASN A 347 -1.71 8.12 -13.43
CA ASN A 347 -2.88 7.79 -14.25
C ASN A 347 -3.06 6.26 -14.25
N SER A 348 -3.90 5.76 -13.34
CA SER A 348 -4.07 4.31 -13.11
C SER A 348 -4.69 3.57 -14.29
N ASP A 349 -5.54 4.24 -15.08
CA ASP A 349 -6.21 3.62 -16.21
C ASP A 349 -5.24 3.36 -17.38
N ARG A 350 -4.19 4.17 -17.48
CA ARG A 350 -3.12 4.04 -18.49
C ARG A 350 -1.88 3.33 -17.96
N GLY A 351 -1.72 3.22 -16.64
CA GLY A 351 -0.49 2.74 -16.03
C GLY A 351 0.69 3.71 -16.20
N LEU A 352 0.42 5.02 -16.26
CA LEU A 352 1.43 6.05 -16.49
C LEU A 352 1.67 6.89 -15.23
N LEU A 353 2.92 7.01 -14.84
CA LEU A 353 3.43 7.87 -13.79
C LEU A 353 4.17 9.04 -14.45
N ASP A 354 3.58 10.23 -14.43
CA ASP A 354 4.14 11.43 -15.05
C ASP A 354 3.69 12.66 -14.26
N VAL A 355 4.61 13.53 -13.89
CA VAL A 355 4.33 14.79 -13.16
C VAL A 355 3.35 15.68 -13.91
N LYS A 356 3.20 15.50 -15.22
CA LYS A 356 2.30 16.24 -16.10
C LYS A 356 0.93 15.61 -16.28
N ASN A 357 0.62 14.46 -15.62
CA ASN A 357 -0.67 13.78 -15.78
C ASN A 357 -1.86 14.62 -15.30
N TYR A 358 -1.64 15.50 -14.33
CA TYR A 358 -2.71 16.31 -13.73
C TYR A 358 -2.28 17.77 -13.61
N ASP A 359 -3.13 18.66 -14.06
CA ASP A 359 -2.98 20.12 -13.94
C ASP A 359 -3.91 20.64 -12.84
N TYR A 360 -3.48 20.45 -11.59
CA TYR A 360 -4.20 20.99 -10.43
C TYR A 360 -4.03 22.49 -10.30
N GLU A 361 -2.93 23.06 -10.81
CA GLU A 361 -2.62 24.47 -10.67
C GLU A 361 -3.60 25.32 -11.49
N SER A 362 -3.83 24.98 -12.75
CA SER A 362 -4.83 25.63 -13.59
C SER A 362 -6.25 25.43 -13.05
N LEU A 363 -6.56 24.22 -12.54
CA LEU A 363 -7.89 23.94 -12.01
C LEU A 363 -8.21 24.74 -10.73
N MET A 364 -7.23 24.94 -9.85
CA MET A 364 -7.41 25.61 -8.56
C MET A 364 -7.00 27.08 -8.57
N GLY A 365 -6.33 27.55 -9.62
CA GLY A 365 -5.84 28.93 -9.72
C GLY A 365 -4.74 29.25 -8.70
N THR A 366 -3.93 28.24 -8.31
CA THR A 366 -2.83 28.40 -7.35
C THR A 366 -1.73 27.37 -7.61
N SER A 367 -0.49 27.71 -7.26
CA SER A 367 0.66 26.81 -7.42
C SER A 367 0.83 25.86 -6.22
N PHE A 368 1.47 24.69 -6.47
CA PHE A 368 1.84 23.69 -5.48
C PHE A 368 3.37 23.45 -5.51
N GLY A 369 4.14 24.49 -5.20
CA GLY A 369 5.57 24.63 -5.48
C GLY A 369 6.55 23.90 -4.55
N MET A 370 6.12 22.92 -3.70
CA MET A 370 7.05 22.18 -2.84
C MET A 370 7.97 21.28 -3.66
N ASN A 371 9.29 21.42 -3.49
CA ASN A 371 10.27 20.46 -4.00
C ASN A 371 10.29 19.16 -3.18
N LYS A 372 11.02 18.15 -3.64
CA LYS A 372 11.11 16.82 -2.98
C LYS A 372 11.55 16.91 -1.51
N LYS A 373 12.57 17.74 -1.20
CA LYS A 373 13.03 17.98 0.18
C LYS A 373 11.90 18.48 1.07
N GLN A 374 11.19 19.51 0.61
CA GLN A 374 10.08 20.12 1.37
C GLN A 374 8.92 19.15 1.56
N ARG A 375 8.60 18.33 0.55
CA ARG A 375 7.55 17.32 0.66
C ARG A 375 7.88 16.23 1.69
N ILE A 376 9.15 15.80 1.78
CA ILE A 376 9.61 14.86 2.81
C ILE A 376 9.49 15.49 4.19
N GLN A 377 10.05 16.69 4.37
CA GLN A 377 10.05 17.40 5.66
C GLN A 377 8.65 17.72 6.19
N SER A 378 7.69 17.94 5.30
CA SER A 378 6.29 18.23 5.64
C SER A 378 5.39 17.00 5.68
N PHE A 379 5.95 15.79 5.53
CA PHE A 379 5.20 14.52 5.43
C PHE A 379 4.19 14.47 4.27
N ALA A 380 4.36 15.33 3.26
CA ALA A 380 3.50 15.35 2.07
C ALA A 380 3.83 14.22 1.07
N SER A 381 5.01 13.63 1.15
CA SER A 381 5.45 12.51 0.30
C SER A 381 6.41 11.60 1.07
N GLY A 382 6.28 10.31 0.84
CA GLY A 382 7.14 9.27 1.40
C GLY A 382 6.97 7.96 0.63
N SER A 383 7.80 6.97 0.92
CA SER A 383 7.69 5.66 0.27
C SER A 383 6.37 4.97 0.66
N SER A 384 5.51 4.71 -0.30
CA SER A 384 4.17 4.13 -0.07
C SER A 384 3.97 2.79 -0.78
N HIS A 385 4.83 2.43 -1.74
CA HIS A 385 4.66 1.22 -2.53
C HIS A 385 5.98 0.72 -3.11
N ALA A 386 6.13 -0.61 -3.14
CA ALA A 386 7.26 -1.29 -3.76
C ALA A 386 6.84 -1.99 -5.06
N MET A 387 7.72 -1.98 -6.05
CA MET A 387 7.56 -2.60 -7.37
C MET A 387 8.92 -3.08 -7.89
N THR A 388 8.92 -3.93 -8.90
CA THR A 388 10.16 -4.46 -9.49
C THR A 388 10.59 -3.60 -10.68
N LEU A 389 11.71 -2.88 -10.56
CA LEU A 389 12.28 -2.10 -11.67
C LEU A 389 12.90 -3.05 -12.69
N MET A 390 12.43 -2.97 -13.95
CA MET A 390 12.74 -3.97 -14.96
C MET A 390 13.18 -3.42 -16.32
N ALA A 391 12.96 -2.14 -16.60
CA ALA A 391 13.36 -1.58 -17.89
C ALA A 391 13.68 -0.10 -17.79
N VAL A 392 14.51 0.36 -18.73
CA VAL A 392 14.85 1.77 -18.95
C VAL A 392 14.93 2.03 -20.45
N ASP A 393 14.48 3.21 -20.87
CA ASP A 393 14.73 3.71 -22.21
C ASP A 393 15.74 4.85 -22.15
N LEU A 394 16.77 4.76 -22.99
CA LEU A 394 17.88 5.70 -23.04
C LEU A 394 17.83 6.52 -24.33
N ASP A 395 18.10 7.81 -24.24
CA ASP A 395 18.29 8.66 -25.41
C ASP A 395 19.63 8.35 -26.12
N LYS A 396 19.87 9.04 -27.22
CA LYS A 396 21.11 8.91 -28.00
C LYS A 396 22.39 9.25 -27.21
N ASN A 397 22.28 9.96 -26.11
CA ASN A 397 23.39 10.32 -25.22
C ASN A 397 23.52 9.38 -24.03
N GLY A 398 22.69 8.32 -23.96
CA GLY A 398 22.66 7.36 -22.86
C GLY A 398 21.94 7.85 -21.60
N LYS A 399 21.16 8.95 -21.68
CA LYS A 399 20.37 9.47 -20.55
C LYS A 399 19.01 8.78 -20.51
N PRO A 400 18.51 8.41 -19.31
CA PRO A 400 17.19 7.82 -19.18
C PRO A 400 16.08 8.83 -19.53
N THR A 401 15.08 8.35 -20.26
CA THR A 401 13.88 9.12 -20.64
C THR A 401 12.66 8.61 -19.91
N LYS A 402 12.58 7.30 -19.70
CA LYS A 402 11.48 6.62 -19.00
C LYS A 402 11.94 5.27 -18.45
N TRP A 403 11.17 4.77 -17.49
CA TRP A 403 11.41 3.52 -16.78
C TRP A 403 10.16 2.67 -16.75
N MET A 404 10.29 1.36 -16.55
CA MET A 404 9.18 0.43 -16.38
C MET A 404 9.36 -0.42 -15.14
N VAL A 405 8.25 -0.60 -14.42
CA VAL A 405 8.19 -1.48 -13.25
C VAL A 405 7.12 -2.55 -13.43
N GLU A 406 7.43 -3.78 -13.00
CA GLU A 406 6.44 -4.82 -12.79
C GLU A 406 5.74 -4.56 -11.46
N ASN A 407 4.41 -4.45 -11.50
CA ASN A 407 3.58 -4.19 -10.33
C ASN A 407 2.88 -5.48 -9.85
N SER A 408 2.35 -5.44 -8.64
CA SER A 408 1.65 -6.56 -8.00
C SER A 408 0.15 -6.28 -7.82
N TRP A 409 -0.50 -5.68 -8.80
CA TRP A 409 -1.95 -5.38 -8.78
C TRP A 409 -2.76 -6.22 -9.78
N GLY A 410 -2.17 -7.31 -10.28
CA GLY A 410 -2.76 -8.18 -11.27
C GLY A 410 -2.60 -7.65 -12.71
N PRO A 411 -2.76 -8.54 -13.72
CA PRO A 411 -2.47 -8.22 -15.12
C PRO A 411 -3.44 -7.22 -15.76
N ALA A 412 -4.62 -7.01 -15.17
CA ALA A 412 -5.61 -6.05 -15.65
C ALA A 412 -5.37 -4.61 -15.16
N ALA A 413 -4.41 -4.39 -14.24
CA ALA A 413 -4.11 -3.06 -13.71
C ALA A 413 -3.01 -2.38 -14.54
N GLY A 414 -3.14 -1.05 -14.72
CA GLY A 414 -2.15 -0.27 -15.44
C GLY A 414 -1.96 -0.73 -16.88
N TYR A 415 -0.71 -0.70 -17.34
CA TYR A 415 -0.35 -1.23 -18.65
C TYR A 415 -0.03 -2.73 -18.54
N GLN A 416 -1.03 -3.61 -18.69
CA GLN A 416 -0.87 -5.07 -18.61
C GLN A 416 -0.17 -5.58 -17.33
N GLY A 417 -0.43 -4.94 -16.19
CA GLY A 417 0.21 -5.25 -14.92
C GLY A 417 1.49 -4.45 -14.63
N TYR A 418 1.95 -3.65 -15.57
CA TYR A 418 3.12 -2.79 -15.44
C TYR A 418 2.71 -1.33 -15.22
N LEU A 419 3.66 -0.53 -14.69
CA LEU A 419 3.61 0.92 -14.73
C LEU A 419 4.82 1.45 -15.49
N ILE A 420 4.58 2.47 -16.32
CA ILE A 420 5.62 3.22 -17.02
C ILE A 420 5.73 4.58 -16.34
N MET A 421 6.94 5.04 -16.07
CA MET A 421 7.20 6.33 -15.44
C MET A 421 8.17 7.15 -16.27
N THR A 422 7.91 8.45 -16.38
CA THR A 422 8.88 9.40 -16.97
C THR A 422 10.09 9.55 -16.05
N ASP A 423 11.24 9.96 -16.59
CA ASP A 423 12.42 10.24 -15.78
C ASP A 423 12.19 11.40 -14.80
N ASP A 424 11.43 12.42 -15.20
CA ASP A 424 11.00 13.52 -14.32
C ASP A 424 10.23 12.99 -13.11
N TRP A 425 9.31 12.03 -13.31
CA TRP A 425 8.57 11.43 -12.21
C TRP A 425 9.47 10.56 -11.31
N PHE A 426 10.39 9.81 -11.91
CA PHE A 426 11.39 9.03 -11.17
C PHE A 426 12.19 9.92 -10.22
N ASN A 427 12.66 11.07 -10.70
CA ASN A 427 13.42 12.04 -9.89
C ASN A 427 12.63 12.52 -8.66
N GLU A 428 11.35 12.80 -8.84
CA GLU A 428 10.52 13.44 -7.82
C GLU A 428 9.94 12.46 -6.80
N TYR A 429 9.67 11.20 -7.17
CA TYR A 429 8.86 10.28 -6.35
C TYR A 429 9.50 8.93 -6.06
N MET A 430 10.67 8.63 -6.62
CA MET A 430 11.50 7.49 -6.22
C MET A 430 12.13 7.78 -4.85
N PHE A 431 12.19 6.77 -3.96
CA PHE A 431 12.84 6.88 -2.67
C PHE A 431 13.91 5.83 -2.45
N ARG A 432 13.66 4.55 -2.71
CA ARG A 432 14.60 3.47 -2.46
C ARG A 432 14.81 2.60 -3.69
N LEU A 433 16.05 2.17 -3.85
CA LEU A 433 16.44 1.13 -4.80
C LEU A 433 17.36 0.13 -4.08
N VAL A 434 17.13 -1.16 -4.30
CA VAL A 434 18.04 -2.19 -3.79
C VAL A 434 18.75 -2.83 -4.96
N VAL A 435 20.07 -2.71 -4.96
CA VAL A 435 20.94 -3.26 -6.02
C VAL A 435 21.83 -4.37 -5.46
N GLU A 436 22.22 -5.31 -6.30
CA GLU A 436 23.28 -6.24 -5.90
C GLU A 436 24.60 -5.50 -5.69
N THR A 437 25.36 -5.92 -4.68
CA THR A 437 26.64 -5.32 -4.28
C THR A 437 27.61 -5.14 -5.45
N LYS A 438 27.59 -6.06 -6.44
CA LYS A 438 28.44 -5.99 -7.63
C LYS A 438 28.18 -4.77 -8.55
N TYR A 439 26.99 -4.16 -8.46
CA TYR A 439 26.66 -2.94 -9.21
C TYR A 439 26.89 -1.66 -8.40
N ALA A 440 27.12 -1.79 -7.08
CA ALA A 440 27.42 -0.64 -6.25
C ALA A 440 28.83 -0.11 -6.53
N SER A 441 28.96 1.20 -6.73
CA SER A 441 30.26 1.81 -6.94
C SER A 441 31.15 1.66 -5.69
N LYS A 442 32.48 1.67 -5.89
CA LYS A 442 33.44 1.64 -4.76
C LYS A 442 33.13 2.73 -3.73
N LYS A 443 32.78 3.92 -4.18
CA LYS A 443 32.39 5.05 -3.31
C LYS A 443 31.21 4.70 -2.40
N VAL A 444 30.19 4.04 -2.94
CA VAL A 444 29.01 3.58 -2.18
C VAL A 444 29.39 2.51 -1.15
N LEU A 445 30.21 1.53 -1.56
CA LEU A 445 30.68 0.48 -0.66
C LEU A 445 31.55 1.01 0.47
N ASP A 446 32.34 2.07 0.22
CA ASP A 446 33.13 2.73 1.27
C ASP A 446 32.24 3.53 2.25
N VAL A 447 31.12 4.09 1.78
CA VAL A 447 30.11 4.73 2.67
C VAL A 447 29.46 3.69 3.57
N LEU A 448 29.15 2.50 3.09
CA LEU A 448 28.56 1.41 3.90
C LEU A 448 29.45 0.94 5.08
N LYS A 449 30.75 1.15 4.99
CA LYS A 449 31.69 0.83 6.08
C LYS A 449 31.68 1.86 7.20
N GLN A 450 31.06 3.02 6.98
CA GLN A 450 30.95 4.08 8.00
C GLN A 450 29.94 3.69 9.07
N LYS A 451 30.15 4.21 10.29
CA LYS A 451 29.12 4.09 11.33
C LYS A 451 27.84 4.79 10.87
N PRO A 452 26.69 4.10 10.86
CA PRO A 452 25.46 4.73 10.41
C PRO A 452 24.97 5.82 11.36
N ILE A 453 24.36 6.85 10.78
CA ILE A 453 23.61 7.86 11.52
C ILE A 453 22.25 7.24 11.86
N ARG A 454 21.96 7.10 13.17
CA ARG A 454 20.71 6.52 13.64
C ARG A 454 19.57 7.52 13.57
N LEU A 455 18.45 7.07 13.03
CA LEU A 455 17.19 7.78 12.90
C LEU A 455 16.13 7.08 13.75
N PRO A 456 15.16 7.81 14.31
CA PRO A 456 14.15 7.20 15.15
C PRO A 456 13.15 6.37 14.33
N ALA A 457 12.43 5.45 14.98
CA ALA A 457 11.41 4.61 14.35
C ALA A 457 10.24 5.39 13.72
N TRP A 458 10.01 6.64 14.10
CA TRP A 458 9.02 7.55 13.50
C TRP A 458 9.58 8.45 12.41
N ASP A 459 10.69 8.06 11.82
CA ASP A 459 11.29 8.79 10.70
C ASP A 459 10.36 8.77 9.47
N PRO A 460 10.24 9.89 8.71
CA PRO A 460 9.37 9.94 7.51
C PRO A 460 9.74 8.92 6.43
N MET A 461 10.98 8.42 6.43
CA MET A 461 11.43 7.39 5.51
C MET A 461 11.16 5.97 6.00
N PHE A 462 10.58 5.78 7.20
CA PHE A 462 10.07 4.48 7.64
C PHE A 462 8.82 4.07 6.86
N ALA A 463 8.70 2.79 6.47
CA ALA A 463 7.73 2.34 5.48
C ALA A 463 6.33 2.07 6.04
N GLU A 464 5.59 3.07 6.52
CA GLU A 464 4.23 2.86 7.05
C GLU A 464 3.09 3.59 6.33
N TYR A 465 3.31 4.23 5.19
CA TYR A 465 2.26 4.98 4.49
C TYR A 465 1.28 4.15 3.64
N SER A 466 1.23 2.83 3.81
CA SER A 466 0.40 1.93 2.98
C SER A 466 -1.12 2.02 3.21
N PHE A 467 -1.60 2.71 4.26
CA PHE A 467 -3.02 2.76 4.62
C PHE A 467 -3.93 3.50 3.61
N SER A 468 -3.43 4.49 2.88
CA SER A 468 -4.27 5.33 2.00
C SER A 468 -4.69 4.62 0.70
N PHE A 469 -3.85 3.75 0.16
CA PHE A 469 -4.10 3.12 -1.14
C PHE A 469 -5.14 1.98 -1.07
N VAL A 470 -5.12 1.21 0.03
CA VAL A 470 -6.09 0.12 0.28
C VAL A 470 -7.52 0.66 0.40
N LEU A 471 -7.70 1.85 1.01
CA LEU A 471 -9.01 2.50 1.14
C LEU A 471 -9.60 2.94 -0.21
N ILE A 472 -8.79 3.43 -1.14
CA ILE A 472 -9.23 3.86 -2.48
C ILE A 472 -9.71 2.64 -3.29
N ARG A 473 -8.97 1.53 -3.25
CA ARG A 473 -9.34 0.28 -3.95
C ARG A 473 -10.60 -0.37 -3.34
N LYS A 474 -10.76 -0.35 -2.00
CA LYS A 474 -11.98 -0.83 -1.32
C LYS A 474 -13.22 -0.03 -1.71
N LYS A 475 -13.15 1.30 -1.80
CA LYS A 475 -14.28 2.14 -2.23
C LYS A 475 -14.69 1.87 -3.67
N LYS A 476 -13.73 1.66 -4.60
CA LYS A 476 -14.03 1.33 -6.00
C LYS A 476 -14.70 -0.06 -6.11
N ASN A 477 -14.18 -1.08 -5.44
CA ASN A 477 -14.76 -2.43 -5.44
C ASN A 477 -16.12 -2.49 -4.74
N GLN A 478 -16.35 -1.71 -3.70
CA GLN A 478 -17.64 -1.63 -3.03
C GLN A 478 -18.71 -0.96 -3.92
N LYS A 479 -18.35 0.12 -4.65
CA LYS A 479 -19.24 0.74 -5.65
C LYS A 479 -19.60 -0.21 -6.78
N GLU A 480 -18.65 -0.97 -7.31
CA GLU A 480 -18.89 -1.96 -8.38
C GLU A 480 -19.76 -3.13 -7.87
N ARG A 481 -19.55 -3.61 -6.64
CA ARG A 481 -20.42 -4.63 -6.01
C ARG A 481 -21.84 -4.12 -5.78
N ILE A 482 -22.01 -2.86 -5.35
CA ILE A 482 -23.33 -2.23 -5.18
C ILE A 482 -24.03 -2.08 -6.53
N LYS A 483 -23.32 -1.64 -7.58
CA LYS A 483 -23.87 -1.60 -8.95
C LYS A 483 -24.29 -2.97 -9.44
N ALA A 484 -23.45 -4.00 -9.27
CA ALA A 484 -23.76 -5.37 -9.66
C ALA A 484 -24.97 -5.95 -8.89
N ALA A 485 -25.08 -5.67 -7.58
CA ALA A 485 -26.23 -6.04 -6.77
C ALA A 485 -27.50 -5.30 -7.20
N PHE A 486 -27.41 -4.01 -7.50
CA PHE A 486 -28.51 -3.19 -8.01
C PHE A 486 -29.01 -3.70 -9.38
N PHE A 487 -28.11 -4.03 -10.32
CA PHE A 487 -28.49 -4.62 -11.60
C PHE A 487 -29.10 -6.02 -11.46
N ARG A 488 -28.67 -6.83 -10.50
CA ARG A 488 -29.30 -8.12 -10.19
C ARG A 488 -30.71 -7.93 -9.63
N LEU A 489 -30.91 -7.01 -8.69
CA LEU A 489 -32.22 -6.65 -8.16
C LEU A 489 -33.15 -6.10 -9.24
N LEU A 490 -32.64 -5.22 -10.10
CA LEU A 490 -33.44 -4.66 -11.22
C LEU A 490 -33.86 -5.75 -12.21
N ARG A 491 -32.98 -6.72 -12.53
CA ARG A 491 -33.34 -7.90 -13.36
C ARG A 491 -34.38 -8.79 -12.67
N CYS A 492 -34.30 -9.00 -11.36
CA CYS A 492 -35.34 -9.72 -10.61
C CYS A 492 -36.68 -8.97 -10.64
N PHE A 493 -36.67 -7.65 -10.45
CA PHE A 493 -37.88 -6.80 -10.50
C PHE A 493 -38.54 -6.80 -11.90
N LEU A 494 -37.72 -6.72 -12.96
CA LEU A 494 -38.22 -6.80 -14.33
C LEU A 494 -38.81 -8.18 -14.67
N ARG A 495 -38.22 -9.28 -14.15
CA ARG A 495 -38.76 -10.63 -14.26
C ARG A 495 -40.09 -10.82 -13.49
N LEU A 496 -40.23 -10.16 -12.32
CA LEU A 496 -41.47 -10.18 -11.53
C LEU A 496 -42.59 -9.36 -12.19
N LYS A 497 -42.30 -8.20 -12.80
CA LYS A 497 -43.27 -7.42 -13.58
C LYS A 497 -43.71 -8.15 -14.84
N GLY A 498 -42.83 -8.90 -15.48
CA GLY A 498 -43.21 -9.72 -16.68
C GLY A 498 -44.11 -10.93 -16.36
N ARG A 499 -44.21 -11.36 -15.08
CA ARG A 499 -45.11 -12.46 -14.68
C ARG A 499 -46.51 -12.01 -14.26
N ASN A 500 -46.70 -10.74 -13.91
CA ASN A 500 -48.01 -10.21 -13.48
C ASN A 500 -48.80 -9.47 -14.55
N SER A 501 -48.32 -9.43 -15.83
CA SER A 501 -49.01 -8.73 -16.92
C SER A 501 -49.80 -9.65 -17.86
N LEU A 502 -50.04 -10.93 -17.47
CA LEU A 502 -50.83 -11.87 -18.25
C LEU A 502 -52.28 -12.00 -17.75
N ARG A 503 -52.93 -10.91 -17.36
CA ARG A 503 -54.41 -10.82 -17.26
C ARG A 503 -54.85 -9.38 -17.46
N SER A 504 -55.03 -8.95 -18.70
CA SER A 504 -56.15 -8.14 -19.22
C SER A 504 -55.87 -7.75 -20.69
N ASN A 505 -56.69 -8.28 -21.53
CA ASN A 505 -57.24 -7.88 -22.82
C ASN A 505 -56.56 -6.81 -23.69
N SER A 506 -56.33 -7.28 -24.92
CA SER A 506 -56.67 -6.68 -26.25
C SER A 506 -55.78 -5.57 -26.79
N LEU A 507 -55.17 -5.92 -27.84
CA LEU A 507 -55.09 -5.42 -29.22
C LEU A 507 -53.68 -5.20 -29.78
N PRO A 508 -53.48 -5.18 -31.12
CA PRO A 508 -52.55 -6.09 -31.78
C PRO A 508 -51.42 -5.36 -32.56
N PHE A 509 -50.63 -6.18 -33.24
CA PHE A 509 -49.67 -5.89 -34.32
C PHE A 509 -48.26 -5.45 -33.94
N LEU A 510 -47.32 -6.36 -34.11
CA LEU A 510 -46.44 -6.50 -35.25
C LEU A 510 -45.52 -7.73 -35.07
N THR A 511 -45.37 -8.47 -36.14
CA THR A 511 -44.68 -9.77 -36.24
C THR A 511 -43.16 -9.66 -36.15
N PRO A 512 -42.47 -10.69 -35.62
CA PRO A 512 -41.02 -10.85 -35.74
C PRO A 512 -40.67 -11.87 -36.83
N LYS A 513 -39.56 -11.61 -37.52
CA LYS A 513 -38.90 -12.59 -38.39
C LYS A 513 -37.94 -13.46 -37.56
N GLU A 514 -38.07 -14.69 -37.85
CA GLU A 514 -37.34 -15.92 -37.62
C GLU A 514 -35.90 -15.90 -37.10
N THR A 515 -35.66 -16.76 -36.10
CA THR A 515 -34.38 -17.42 -35.85
C THR A 515 -34.57 -18.89 -35.55
N PRO A 516 -33.65 -19.78 -35.94
CA PRO A 516 -33.85 -21.22 -35.87
C PRO A 516 -33.53 -21.81 -34.50
N ALA A 517 -34.19 -22.94 -34.25
CA ALA A 517 -34.13 -23.77 -33.07
C ALA A 517 -32.77 -24.46 -32.88
N LEU A 518 -32.35 -24.65 -31.60
CA LEU A 518 -31.51 -25.75 -31.19
C LEU A 518 -31.97 -26.30 -29.83
N ASP A 519 -32.12 -27.50 -29.85
CA ASP A 519 -32.53 -28.69 -29.17
C ASP A 519 -32.59 -28.73 -27.64
N ALA A 520 -33.58 -29.51 -27.18
CA ALA A 520 -33.95 -29.76 -25.80
C ALA A 520 -33.14 -30.92 -25.18
N GLY A 521 -32.74 -30.75 -23.95
CA GLY A 521 -32.10 -31.81 -23.13
C GLY A 521 -32.40 -31.70 -21.63
N LYS A 522 -33.47 -32.42 -21.23
CA LYS A 522 -33.71 -33.05 -19.91
C LYS A 522 -33.68 -32.26 -18.61
N THR A 523 -34.84 -32.06 -18.09
CA THR A 523 -35.24 -31.73 -16.71
C THR A 523 -34.84 -32.77 -15.66
N ARG A 524 -34.48 -32.34 -14.46
CA ARG A 524 -34.73 -32.98 -13.16
C ARG A 524 -35.23 -31.99 -12.12
N PRO A 525 -36.08 -32.41 -11.16
CA PRO A 525 -36.96 -31.54 -10.39
C PRO A 525 -36.41 -31.17 -8.99
N GLY A 526 -36.76 -29.99 -8.55
CA GLY A 526 -37.32 -29.63 -7.26
C GLY A 526 -36.45 -29.58 -6.00
N THR A 527 -36.24 -28.35 -5.51
CA THR A 527 -36.23 -28.09 -4.07
C THR A 527 -36.88 -26.73 -3.79
N PRO A 528 -37.71 -26.58 -2.75
CA PRO A 528 -38.53 -25.40 -2.54
C PRO A 528 -37.76 -24.25 -1.89
N CYS A 529 -37.98 -23.04 -2.36
CA CYS A 529 -37.49 -21.80 -1.82
C CYS A 529 -38.28 -21.42 -0.56
N GLY A 530 -37.63 -21.47 0.60
CA GLY A 530 -38.17 -20.95 1.83
C GLY A 530 -38.20 -19.41 1.80
N VAL A 531 -39.38 -18.84 1.99
CA VAL A 531 -39.58 -17.39 2.14
C VAL A 531 -39.26 -16.99 3.58
N ALA A 532 -38.14 -16.30 3.79
CA ALA A 532 -37.87 -15.59 5.05
C ALA A 532 -38.27 -14.12 4.86
N ALA A 533 -39.30 -13.72 5.61
CA ALA A 533 -39.74 -12.34 5.71
C ALA A 533 -38.73 -11.55 6.55
N PHE A 534 -38.01 -10.62 5.95
CA PHE A 534 -37.20 -9.65 6.67
C PHE A 534 -37.93 -8.30 6.74
N GLY A 535 -38.22 -7.90 8.00
CA GLY A 535 -38.79 -6.61 8.30
C GLY A 535 -37.82 -5.46 7.98
N ILE A 536 -38.31 -4.47 7.25
CA ILE A 536 -37.57 -3.25 6.94
C ILE A 536 -37.57 -2.36 8.18
N ARG A 537 -36.43 -2.29 8.90
CA ARG A 537 -36.17 -1.20 9.84
C ARG A 537 -35.45 -0.07 9.08
N LYS A 538 -36.00 1.15 9.24
CA LYS A 538 -35.33 2.39 8.78
C LYS A 538 -33.95 2.50 9.39
N ILE A 539 -32.92 2.58 8.55
CA ILE A 539 -31.58 2.98 8.94
C ILE A 539 -31.42 4.44 8.53
N ALA A 540 -31.31 5.32 9.54
CA ALA A 540 -30.89 6.69 9.37
C ALA A 540 -29.40 6.71 8.98
N LEU A 541 -29.08 7.48 7.96
CA LEU A 541 -27.72 7.78 7.54
C LEU A 541 -27.12 8.85 8.46
N PHE A 542 -25.97 8.55 9.04
CA PHE A 542 -24.93 9.50 9.38
C PHE A 542 -23.65 9.15 8.61
#